data_430f4c7171a4642464a0afee6cd5e5ea
#
_entry.id   430f4c7171a4642464a0afee6cd5e5ea
#
_cell.length_a   1.000
_cell.length_b   1.000
_cell.length_c   1.000
_cell.angle_alpha   90.00
_cell.angle_beta   90.00
_cell.angle_gamma   90.00
#
_symmetry.space_group_name_H-M   'P 1'
#
loop_
_entity.id
_entity.type
_entity.pdbx_description
1 polymer ?
#
loop_
_entity_poly.entity_id
_entity_poly.type
_entity_poly.pdbx_seq_one_letter_code
_entity_poly.pdbx_strand_id
1 'polypeptide(L)'
;MSEKRVNFEYCDQLVEKFEQVCEKPELHKSSVYYTGVDLGTACVVVAVLDENYEPVAGCYKYADVVRDGMVVDYIGAVQIVREMKQELEEKLDTELVYAAAAIPPGTETVDSGAVENVVRGTGFTLSNLLDEPTAANEVLKIQNGAVVDIGGGTTGISIFKDGKVVYIADEPTGGTHFSLVLSGAYKMPFEEAEVFKRDPDNHKEIFPVLKPVIEKVAAIINEHIEGHQVEEISLVGGTCCLTGIEGTIEKKTGIYTHKPRNPMFVTPLGIALSCRQEEYEGKW
;
A
#
# COMPACT_ATOMS: atom_id res chain seq x y z
N MET A 1 9.32 26.13 -18.63
CA MET A 1 10.31 25.10 -18.24
C MET A 1 9.50 23.85 -18.03
N SER A 2 9.73 22.75 -18.74
CA SER A 2 9.00 21.52 -18.50
C SER A 2 9.45 20.99 -17.15
N GLU A 3 8.59 21.15 -16.16
CA GLU A 3 8.78 20.54 -14.84
C GLU A 3 8.95 19.03 -15.04
N LYS A 4 9.97 18.47 -14.42
CA LYS A 4 10.23 17.03 -14.52
C LYS A 4 9.09 16.31 -13.81
N ARG A 5 8.22 15.63 -14.56
CA ARG A 5 7.28 14.66 -14.02
C ARG A 5 8.04 13.58 -13.26
N VAL A 6 7.42 13.01 -12.23
CA VAL A 6 8.01 11.88 -11.49
C VAL A 6 8.39 10.78 -12.47
N ASN A 7 9.62 10.32 -12.34
CA ASN A 7 10.13 9.18 -13.12
C ASN A 7 9.98 7.92 -12.26
N PHE A 8 9.10 7.03 -12.65
CA PHE A 8 8.89 5.76 -11.94
C PHE A 8 9.98 4.70 -12.20
N GLU A 9 11.02 5.00 -12.94
CA GLU A 9 12.05 4.03 -13.28
C GLU A 9 12.63 3.33 -12.03
N TYR A 10 12.97 4.11 -11.00
CA TYR A 10 13.43 3.56 -9.73
C TYR A 10 12.35 2.76 -9.01
N CYS A 11 11.13 3.30 -8.94
CA CYS A 11 9.99 2.62 -8.33
C CYS A 11 9.68 1.30 -9.03
N ASP A 12 9.61 1.31 -10.35
CA ASP A 12 9.30 0.12 -11.16
C ASP A 12 10.39 -0.95 -11.04
N GLN A 13 11.67 -0.55 -10.99
CA GLN A 13 12.79 -1.49 -10.75
C GLN A 13 12.70 -2.12 -9.36
N LEU A 14 12.42 -1.32 -8.33
CA LEU A 14 12.29 -1.81 -6.96
C LEU A 14 11.11 -2.80 -6.84
N VAL A 15 9.97 -2.45 -7.42
CA VAL A 15 8.77 -3.30 -7.45
C VAL A 15 9.02 -4.59 -8.23
N GLU A 16 9.64 -4.51 -9.41
CA GLU A 16 9.96 -5.70 -10.21
C GLU A 16 10.90 -6.65 -9.46
N LYS A 17 11.91 -6.09 -8.80
CA LYS A 17 12.82 -6.89 -7.96
C LYS A 17 12.08 -7.52 -6.79
N PHE A 18 11.17 -6.79 -6.14
CA PHE A 18 10.37 -7.33 -5.05
C PHE A 18 9.48 -8.49 -5.50
N GLU A 19 8.82 -8.38 -6.64
CA GLU A 19 8.04 -9.48 -7.23
C GLU A 19 8.89 -10.74 -7.43
N GLN A 20 10.11 -10.58 -7.97
CA GLN A 20 11.05 -11.68 -8.18
C GLN A 20 11.47 -12.36 -6.86
N VAL A 21 11.77 -11.58 -5.82
CA VAL A 21 12.20 -12.14 -4.53
C VAL A 21 11.05 -12.73 -3.70
N CYS A 22 9.80 -12.35 -3.96
CA CYS A 22 8.63 -13.04 -3.42
C CYS A 22 8.55 -14.49 -3.92
N GLU A 23 8.88 -14.72 -5.20
CA GLU A 23 8.93 -16.06 -5.78
C GLU A 23 10.21 -16.80 -5.39
N LYS A 24 11.35 -16.12 -5.46
CA LYS A 24 12.66 -16.68 -5.20
C LYS A 24 13.54 -15.68 -4.43
N PRO A 25 13.63 -15.81 -3.10
CA PRO A 25 14.47 -14.95 -2.27
C PRO A 25 15.95 -14.96 -2.68
N GLU A 26 16.59 -13.82 -2.53
CA GLU A 26 18.04 -13.71 -2.71
C GLU A 26 18.78 -14.17 -1.45
N LEU A 27 19.61 -15.21 -1.58
CA LEU A 27 20.29 -15.86 -0.45
C LEU A 27 21.67 -15.23 -0.16
N HIS A 28 21.83 -13.91 -0.33
CA HIS A 28 23.06 -13.27 0.14
C HIS A 28 22.89 -12.79 1.59
N LYS A 29 23.94 -12.94 2.40
CA LYS A 29 23.91 -12.44 3.78
C LYS A 29 24.13 -10.93 3.77
N SER A 30 23.16 -10.22 4.32
CA SER A 30 23.25 -8.79 4.59
C SER A 30 23.71 -8.56 6.04
N SER A 31 24.39 -7.45 6.27
CA SER A 31 24.77 -7.02 7.63
C SER A 31 23.57 -6.51 8.42
N VAL A 32 22.54 -6.06 7.73
CA VAL A 32 21.31 -5.52 8.31
C VAL A 32 20.14 -5.78 7.37
N TYR A 33 18.95 -6.00 7.92
CA TYR A 33 17.71 -6.11 7.17
C TYR A 33 16.70 -5.06 7.64
N TYR A 34 15.98 -4.48 6.68
CA TYR A 34 14.91 -3.52 6.89
C TYR A 34 13.58 -4.18 6.51
N THR A 35 12.70 -4.36 7.48
CA THR A 35 11.43 -5.05 7.24
C THR A 35 10.26 -4.05 7.27
N GLY A 36 9.38 -4.16 6.30
CA GLY A 36 8.10 -3.48 6.26
C GLY A 36 6.95 -4.47 6.42
N VAL A 37 6.02 -4.19 7.33
CA VAL A 37 4.80 -4.96 7.52
C VAL A 37 3.62 -4.07 7.16
N ASP A 38 2.93 -4.42 6.09
CA ASP A 38 1.72 -3.76 5.62
C ASP A 38 0.50 -4.63 5.94
N LEU A 39 -0.37 -4.12 6.82
CA LEU A 39 -1.60 -4.78 7.26
C LEU A 39 -2.81 -4.23 6.49
N GLY A 40 -2.84 -4.46 5.16
CA GLY A 40 -3.94 -3.99 4.34
C GLY A 40 -5.25 -4.77 4.53
N THR A 41 -6.38 -4.14 4.21
CA THR A 41 -7.74 -4.73 4.33
C THR A 41 -7.91 -6.03 3.53
N ALA A 42 -7.31 -6.12 2.34
CA ALA A 42 -7.45 -7.29 1.48
C ALA A 42 -6.22 -8.20 1.46
N CYS A 43 -5.06 -7.66 1.82
CA CYS A 43 -3.78 -8.36 1.69
C CYS A 43 -2.81 -7.87 2.75
N VAL A 44 -2.13 -8.80 3.40
CA VAL A 44 -0.99 -8.52 4.27
C VAL A 44 0.28 -8.75 3.47
N VAL A 45 1.21 -7.80 3.51
CA VAL A 45 2.50 -7.87 2.80
C VAL A 45 3.65 -7.70 3.79
N VAL A 46 4.68 -8.54 3.67
CA VAL A 46 5.95 -8.35 4.38
C VAL A 46 7.06 -8.22 3.35
N ALA A 47 7.76 -7.09 3.38
CA ALA A 47 8.89 -6.79 2.51
C ALA A 47 10.18 -6.71 3.31
N VAL A 48 11.26 -7.31 2.81
CA VAL A 48 12.59 -7.30 3.44
C VAL A 48 13.61 -6.75 2.47
N LEU A 49 14.31 -5.70 2.88
CA LEU A 49 15.39 -5.06 2.14
C LEU A 49 16.73 -5.31 2.84
N ASP A 50 17.82 -5.31 2.08
CA ASP A 50 19.18 -5.41 2.60
C ASP A 50 19.78 -4.04 3.02
N GLU A 51 21.07 -4.03 3.37
CA GLU A 51 21.82 -2.82 3.73
C GLU A 51 21.90 -1.76 2.63
N ASN A 52 21.65 -2.14 1.37
CA ASN A 52 21.62 -1.23 0.21
C ASN A 52 20.19 -0.76 -0.12
N TYR A 53 19.23 -1.14 0.71
CA TYR A 53 17.78 -0.91 0.49
C TYR A 53 17.24 -1.64 -0.75
N GLU A 54 17.86 -2.76 -1.14
CA GLU A 54 17.42 -3.61 -2.23
C GLU A 54 16.51 -4.73 -1.71
N PRO A 55 15.39 -5.05 -2.37
CA PRO A 55 14.55 -6.18 -2.00
C PRO A 55 15.31 -7.50 -2.07
N VAL A 56 15.28 -8.28 -1.00
CA VAL A 56 15.94 -9.60 -0.90
C VAL A 56 14.98 -10.74 -0.60
N ALA A 57 13.86 -10.44 0.06
CA ALA A 57 12.80 -11.40 0.32
C ALA A 57 11.47 -10.67 0.51
N GLY A 58 10.39 -11.38 0.34
CA GLY A 58 9.06 -10.88 0.63
C GLY A 58 8.01 -11.98 0.50
N CYS A 59 6.85 -11.72 1.04
CA CYS A 59 5.68 -12.54 0.84
C CYS A 59 4.41 -11.72 1.06
N TYR A 60 3.31 -12.21 0.54
CA TYR A 60 2.00 -11.60 0.75
C TYR A 60 0.92 -12.68 0.89
N LYS A 61 -0.10 -12.38 1.71
CA LYS A 61 -1.25 -13.27 1.91
C LYS A 61 -2.53 -12.47 1.88
N TYR A 62 -3.50 -12.93 1.11
CA TYR A 62 -4.86 -12.38 1.15
C TYR A 62 -5.53 -12.85 2.44
N ALA A 63 -6.09 -11.91 3.20
CA ALA A 63 -6.69 -12.17 4.50
C ALA A 63 -7.75 -11.12 4.83
N ASP A 64 -8.76 -11.50 5.61
CA ASP A 64 -9.83 -10.61 6.11
C ASP A 64 -9.64 -10.39 7.62
N VAL A 65 -8.48 -9.85 8.00
CA VAL A 65 -8.13 -9.54 9.40
C VAL A 65 -8.18 -8.04 9.70
N VAL A 66 -8.25 -7.23 8.64
CA VAL A 66 -8.40 -5.77 8.69
C VAL A 66 -9.63 -5.40 7.87
N ARG A 67 -10.46 -4.48 8.37
CA ARG A 67 -11.61 -3.94 7.66
C ARG A 67 -11.66 -2.43 7.81
N ASP A 68 -11.75 -1.72 6.68
CA ASP A 68 -11.80 -0.25 6.65
C ASP A 68 -10.66 0.39 7.49
N GLY A 69 -9.45 -0.15 7.35
CA GLY A 69 -8.26 0.31 8.07
C GLY A 69 -8.16 -0.14 9.54
N MET A 70 -9.15 -0.85 10.08
CA MET A 70 -9.17 -1.32 11.47
C MET A 70 -8.88 -2.83 11.57
N VAL A 71 -8.03 -3.23 12.52
CA VAL A 71 -7.80 -4.64 12.84
C VAL A 71 -9.04 -5.22 13.51
N VAL A 72 -9.77 -6.10 12.81
CA VAL A 72 -11.01 -6.74 13.29
C VAL A 72 -10.78 -8.15 13.84
N ASP A 73 -9.71 -8.82 13.41
CA ASP A 73 -9.24 -10.10 13.95
C ASP A 73 -7.76 -9.97 14.38
N TYR A 74 -7.55 -9.53 15.61
CA TYR A 74 -6.22 -9.34 16.17
C TYR A 74 -5.41 -10.64 16.22
N ILE A 75 -6.03 -11.75 16.65
CA ILE A 75 -5.34 -13.04 16.78
C ILE A 75 -4.95 -13.57 15.41
N GLY A 76 -5.85 -13.50 14.44
CA GLY A 76 -5.57 -13.88 13.05
C GLY A 76 -4.48 -13.02 12.43
N ALA A 77 -4.50 -11.69 12.64
CA ALA A 77 -3.47 -10.78 12.14
C ALA A 77 -2.08 -11.12 12.71
N VAL A 78 -1.97 -11.30 14.03
CA VAL A 78 -0.71 -11.72 14.68
C VAL A 78 -0.23 -13.06 14.14
N GLN A 79 -1.13 -14.04 13.98
CA GLN A 79 -0.77 -15.35 13.47
C GLN A 79 -0.24 -15.29 12.05
N ILE A 80 -0.94 -14.59 11.13
CA ILE A 80 -0.55 -14.45 9.74
C ILE A 80 0.83 -13.80 9.62
N VAL A 81 1.04 -12.65 10.29
CA VAL A 81 2.35 -11.95 10.22
C VAL A 81 3.47 -12.77 10.86
N ARG A 82 3.18 -13.51 11.95
CA ARG A 82 4.17 -14.41 12.57
C ARG A 82 4.58 -15.56 11.64
N GLU A 83 3.61 -16.17 10.95
CA GLU A 83 3.90 -17.21 9.96
C GLU A 83 4.73 -16.66 8.79
N MET A 84 4.39 -15.46 8.29
CA MET A 84 5.13 -14.79 7.24
C MET A 84 6.56 -14.44 7.68
N LYS A 85 6.72 -13.91 8.90
CA LYS A 85 8.03 -13.64 9.50
C LYS A 85 8.88 -14.91 9.54
N GLN A 86 8.33 -15.98 10.11
CA GLN A 86 9.03 -17.26 10.25
C GLN A 86 9.44 -17.83 8.88
N GLU A 87 8.56 -17.80 7.89
CA GLU A 87 8.86 -18.23 6.52
C GLU A 87 10.04 -17.45 5.93
N LEU A 88 10.08 -16.12 6.13
CA LEU A 88 11.16 -15.27 5.60
C LEU A 88 12.47 -15.49 6.38
N GLU A 89 12.43 -15.66 7.70
CA GLU A 89 13.59 -15.98 8.53
C GLU A 89 14.22 -17.33 8.14
N GLU A 90 13.40 -18.35 7.89
CA GLU A 90 13.87 -19.66 7.41
C GLU A 90 14.54 -19.54 6.03
N LYS A 91 13.97 -18.75 5.12
CA LYS A 91 14.52 -18.53 3.78
C LYS A 91 15.85 -17.75 3.80
N LEU A 92 15.96 -16.75 4.69
CA LEU A 92 17.14 -15.89 4.81
C LEU A 92 18.23 -16.47 5.76
N ASP A 93 17.92 -17.55 6.47
CA ASP A 93 18.78 -18.13 7.54
C ASP A 93 19.21 -17.05 8.55
N THR A 94 18.26 -16.19 8.98
CA THR A 94 18.53 -15.08 9.89
C THR A 94 17.27 -14.64 10.64
N GLU A 95 17.46 -14.03 11.83
CA GLU A 95 16.37 -13.42 12.59
C GLU A 95 16.07 -12.00 12.06
N LEU A 96 14.81 -11.69 11.85
CA LEU A 96 14.31 -10.35 11.50
C LEU A 96 13.84 -9.66 12.79
N VAL A 97 14.61 -8.71 13.30
CA VAL A 97 14.38 -8.09 14.61
C VAL A 97 13.48 -6.87 14.51
N TYR A 98 13.79 -5.95 13.59
CA TYR A 98 13.10 -4.67 13.46
C TYR A 98 12.15 -4.67 12.29
N ALA A 99 10.97 -4.07 12.49
CA ALA A 99 10.03 -3.80 11.40
C ALA A 99 9.40 -2.41 11.53
N ALA A 100 9.11 -1.79 10.40
CA ALA A 100 8.21 -0.65 10.32
C ALA A 100 6.81 -1.13 9.91
N ALA A 101 5.80 -0.30 10.17
CA ALA A 101 4.42 -0.53 9.72
C ALA A 101 3.78 0.78 9.26
N ALA A 102 2.62 0.68 8.59
CA ALA A 102 1.83 1.85 8.25
C ALA A 102 0.39 1.70 8.75
N ILE A 103 -0.28 2.85 8.84
CA ILE A 103 -1.68 3.00 9.20
C ILE A 103 -2.38 3.91 8.19
N PRO A 104 -3.70 3.85 8.03
CA PRO A 104 -4.44 4.82 7.24
C PRO A 104 -4.21 6.25 7.76
N PRO A 105 -4.13 7.26 6.89
CA PRO A 105 -3.89 8.64 7.31
C PRO A 105 -5.01 9.16 8.22
N GLY A 106 -4.65 9.96 9.23
CA GLY A 106 -5.60 10.55 10.18
C GLY A 106 -6.07 9.61 11.31
N THR A 107 -5.60 8.37 11.38
CA THR A 107 -5.98 7.38 12.41
C THR A 107 -5.01 7.34 13.60
N GLU A 108 -4.10 8.29 13.73
CA GLU A 108 -2.94 8.30 14.63
C GLU A 108 -3.28 8.13 16.13
N THR A 109 -4.53 8.30 16.55
CA THR A 109 -4.86 8.34 17.99
C THR A 109 -5.59 7.11 18.52
N VAL A 110 -6.27 6.33 17.71
CA VAL A 110 -7.12 5.20 18.17
C VAL A 110 -6.69 3.86 17.59
N ASP A 111 -6.41 3.80 16.29
CA ASP A 111 -6.15 2.54 15.58
C ASP A 111 -4.67 2.21 15.42
N SER A 112 -3.78 3.20 15.59
CA SER A 112 -2.33 3.00 15.58
C SER A 112 -1.88 1.94 16.57
N GLY A 113 -2.47 1.91 17.77
CA GLY A 113 -2.17 0.94 18.81
C GLY A 113 -2.49 -0.50 18.41
N ALA A 114 -3.50 -0.74 17.56
CA ALA A 114 -3.85 -2.08 17.13
C ALA A 114 -2.79 -2.64 16.16
N VAL A 115 -2.37 -1.86 15.16
CA VAL A 115 -1.31 -2.23 14.21
C VAL A 115 0.03 -2.41 14.93
N GLU A 116 0.41 -1.45 15.80
CA GLU A 116 1.60 -1.56 16.64
C GLU A 116 1.61 -2.86 17.45
N ASN A 117 0.51 -3.17 18.16
CA ASN A 117 0.39 -4.37 18.97
C ASN A 117 0.44 -5.64 18.13
N VAL A 118 -0.12 -5.67 16.91
CA VAL A 118 0.01 -6.80 15.99
C VAL A 118 1.49 -7.02 15.67
N VAL A 119 2.21 -6.00 15.21
CA VAL A 119 3.62 -6.11 14.84
C VAL A 119 4.47 -6.57 16.03
N ARG A 120 4.32 -5.94 17.21
CA ARG A 120 5.03 -6.36 18.45
C ARG A 120 4.64 -7.78 18.89
N GLY A 121 3.37 -8.17 18.75
CA GLY A 121 2.85 -9.51 19.06
C GLY A 121 3.44 -10.62 18.20
N THR A 122 4.06 -10.32 17.09
CA THR A 122 4.76 -11.29 16.22
C THR A 122 6.22 -11.51 16.59
N GLY A 123 6.75 -10.73 17.55
CA GLY A 123 8.15 -10.76 17.95
C GLY A 123 9.04 -9.78 17.19
N PHE A 124 8.48 -8.90 16.37
CA PHE A 124 9.21 -7.74 15.86
C PHE A 124 9.33 -6.65 16.92
N THR A 125 10.44 -5.94 16.91
CA THR A 125 10.56 -4.62 17.52
C THR A 125 10.09 -3.59 16.50
N LEU A 126 8.99 -2.88 16.80
CA LEU A 126 8.52 -1.81 15.93
C LEU A 126 9.53 -0.67 15.92
N SER A 127 10.01 -0.29 14.73
CA SER A 127 11.04 0.73 14.56
C SER A 127 10.51 2.04 13.97
N ASN A 128 9.38 2.00 13.29
CA ASN A 128 8.70 3.17 12.75
C ASN A 128 7.22 2.87 12.47
N LEU A 129 6.39 3.90 12.55
CA LEU A 129 4.98 3.85 12.21
C LEU A 129 4.61 5.14 11.47
N LEU A 130 4.07 5.03 10.26
CA LEU A 130 3.74 6.17 9.41
C LEU A 130 2.41 5.94 8.67
N ASP A 131 1.86 6.97 8.03
CA ASP A 131 0.69 6.78 7.18
C ASP A 131 1.06 6.15 5.82
N GLU A 132 0.12 5.41 5.24
CA GLU A 132 0.32 4.63 4.00
C GLU A 132 0.80 5.49 2.83
N PRO A 133 0.18 6.64 2.47
CA PRO A 133 0.67 7.47 1.37
C PRO A 133 2.05 8.10 1.65
N THR A 134 2.38 8.41 2.91
CA THR A 134 3.73 8.87 3.28
C THR A 134 4.74 7.75 3.09
N ALA A 135 4.38 6.51 3.49
CA ALA A 135 5.20 5.35 3.21
C ALA A 135 5.40 5.16 1.69
N ALA A 136 4.35 5.21 0.90
CA ALA A 136 4.46 5.13 -0.56
C ALA A 136 5.40 6.20 -1.13
N ASN A 137 5.38 7.42 -0.56
CA ASN A 137 6.26 8.50 -1.01
C ASN A 137 7.74 8.29 -0.67
N GLU A 138 8.09 7.38 0.24
CA GLU A 138 9.49 6.96 0.41
C GLU A 138 10.06 6.29 -0.86
N VAL A 139 9.20 5.68 -1.67
CA VAL A 139 9.56 5.11 -2.98
C VAL A 139 9.40 6.13 -4.10
N LEU A 140 8.26 6.83 -4.14
CA LEU A 140 7.86 7.71 -5.25
C LEU A 140 8.66 9.02 -5.30
N LYS A 141 9.06 9.56 -4.13
CA LYS A 141 9.81 10.82 -3.97
C LYS A 141 9.12 12.04 -4.59
N ILE A 142 7.80 12.09 -4.53
CA ILE A 142 6.99 13.23 -5.00
C ILE A 142 7.30 14.46 -4.18
N GLN A 143 7.53 15.58 -4.86
CA GLN A 143 7.81 16.88 -4.24
C GLN A 143 6.55 17.75 -4.18
N ASN A 144 5.80 17.85 -5.28
CA ASN A 144 4.58 18.67 -5.41
C ASN A 144 3.50 17.87 -6.12
N GLY A 145 2.57 17.30 -5.37
CA GLY A 145 1.54 16.44 -5.94
C GLY A 145 0.74 15.71 -4.87
N ALA A 146 -0.08 14.77 -5.28
CA ALA A 146 -0.82 13.91 -4.39
C ALA A 146 -0.40 12.44 -4.58
N VAL A 147 -0.22 11.74 -3.46
CA VAL A 147 -0.20 10.28 -3.42
C VAL A 147 -1.58 9.82 -2.96
N VAL A 148 -2.20 8.96 -3.74
CA VAL A 148 -3.51 8.39 -3.46
C VAL A 148 -3.37 6.87 -3.37
N ASP A 149 -3.52 6.33 -2.18
CA ASP A 149 -3.51 4.89 -1.92
C ASP A 149 -4.95 4.37 -1.93
N ILE A 150 -5.33 3.65 -2.99
CA ILE A 150 -6.64 3.00 -3.08
C ILE A 150 -6.44 1.54 -2.67
N GLY A 151 -6.63 1.30 -1.38
CA GLY A 151 -6.55 -0.02 -0.76
C GLY A 151 -7.80 -0.88 -0.98
N GLY A 152 -7.94 -1.92 -0.16
CA GLY A 152 -9.14 -2.77 -0.13
C GLY A 152 -10.33 -2.08 0.52
N GLY A 153 -10.14 -1.41 1.65
CA GLY A 153 -11.19 -0.78 2.45
C GLY A 153 -11.29 0.71 2.25
N THR A 154 -10.15 1.41 2.22
CA THR A 154 -10.08 2.86 2.25
C THR A 154 -9.34 3.44 1.04
N THR A 155 -9.46 4.75 0.87
CA THR A 155 -8.67 5.59 -0.02
C THR A 155 -7.97 6.66 0.80
N GLY A 156 -6.67 6.45 1.04
CA GLY A 156 -5.79 7.40 1.70
C GLY A 156 -5.28 8.44 0.71
N ILE A 157 -5.24 9.71 1.13
CA ILE A 157 -4.77 10.82 0.30
C ILE A 157 -3.78 11.64 1.10
N SER A 158 -2.57 11.82 0.58
CA SER A 158 -1.58 12.77 1.11
C SER A 158 -1.13 13.73 0.02
N ILE A 159 -1.17 15.04 0.33
CA ILE A 159 -0.71 16.09 -0.56
C ILE A 159 0.65 16.57 -0.09
N PHE A 160 1.59 16.61 -1.03
CA PHE A 160 2.98 17.02 -0.79
C PHE A 160 3.25 18.39 -1.42
N LYS A 161 4.00 19.21 -0.68
CA LYS A 161 4.57 20.47 -1.15
C LYS A 161 6.01 20.56 -0.69
N ASP A 162 6.93 20.77 -1.62
CA ASP A 162 8.37 20.78 -1.36
C ASP A 162 8.84 19.52 -0.60
N GLY A 163 8.28 18.36 -0.97
CA GLY A 163 8.54 17.05 -0.36
C GLY A 163 7.97 16.87 1.05
N LYS A 164 7.13 17.77 1.54
CA LYS A 164 6.50 17.69 2.87
C LYS A 164 5.01 17.49 2.74
N VAL A 165 4.45 16.63 3.59
CA VAL A 165 3.01 16.46 3.71
C VAL A 165 2.38 17.77 4.22
N VAL A 166 1.41 18.29 3.48
CA VAL A 166 0.64 19.50 3.84
C VAL A 166 -0.84 19.23 4.06
N TYR A 167 -1.32 18.07 3.62
CA TYR A 167 -2.70 17.64 3.81
C TYR A 167 -2.78 16.12 3.81
N ILE A 168 -3.63 15.55 4.67
CA ILE A 168 -3.96 14.13 4.71
C ILE A 168 -5.46 13.94 4.84
N ALA A 169 -5.98 12.86 4.23
CA ALA A 169 -7.36 12.40 4.39
C ALA A 169 -7.43 10.90 4.21
N ASP A 170 -8.42 10.27 4.81
CA ASP A 170 -8.78 8.87 4.58
C ASP A 170 -10.30 8.76 4.40
N GLU A 171 -10.70 8.06 3.33
CA GLU A 171 -12.09 7.88 2.98
C GLU A 171 -12.44 6.39 2.97
N PRO A 172 -13.55 5.97 3.60
CA PRO A 172 -13.95 4.56 3.68
C PRO A 172 -14.51 4.08 2.32
N THR A 173 -13.69 4.16 1.29
CA THR A 173 -14.01 3.76 -0.08
C THR A 173 -12.80 3.11 -0.71
N GLY A 174 -12.88 1.85 -1.06
CA GLY A 174 -11.77 1.07 -1.64
C GLY A 174 -12.27 -0.09 -2.51
N GLY A 175 -11.40 -1.05 -2.76
CA GLY A 175 -11.63 -2.20 -3.62
C GLY A 175 -12.80 -3.09 -3.23
N THR A 176 -13.17 -3.13 -1.95
CA THR A 176 -14.37 -3.82 -1.44
C THR A 176 -15.63 -3.31 -2.14
N HIS A 177 -15.76 -1.99 -2.33
CA HIS A 177 -16.90 -1.42 -3.06
C HIS A 177 -16.93 -1.87 -4.52
N PHE A 178 -15.77 -2.04 -5.15
CA PHE A 178 -15.67 -2.53 -6.53
C PHE A 178 -16.16 -3.98 -6.61
N SER A 179 -15.75 -4.81 -5.66
CA SER A 179 -16.17 -6.22 -5.61
C SER A 179 -17.66 -6.38 -5.29
N LEU A 180 -18.23 -5.52 -4.44
CA LEU A 180 -19.67 -5.48 -4.20
C LEU A 180 -20.46 -5.13 -5.47
N VAL A 181 -19.96 -4.17 -6.27
CA VAL A 181 -20.58 -3.82 -7.56
C VAL A 181 -20.53 -5.01 -8.52
N LEU A 182 -19.39 -5.70 -8.62
CA LEU A 182 -19.25 -6.89 -9.47
C LEU A 182 -20.13 -8.04 -8.98
N SER A 183 -20.13 -8.32 -7.68
CA SER A 183 -20.98 -9.35 -7.05
C SER A 183 -22.46 -9.14 -7.42
N GLY A 184 -22.94 -7.88 -7.31
CA GLY A 184 -24.32 -7.54 -7.69
C GLY A 184 -24.58 -7.66 -9.19
N ALA A 185 -23.67 -7.16 -10.03
CA ALA A 185 -23.84 -7.14 -11.48
C ALA A 185 -23.80 -8.55 -12.09
N TYR A 186 -22.87 -9.39 -11.63
CA TYR A 186 -22.67 -10.76 -12.16
C TYR A 186 -23.39 -11.82 -11.34
N LYS A 187 -24.03 -11.46 -10.22
CA LYS A 187 -24.74 -12.37 -9.29
C LYS A 187 -23.84 -13.50 -8.79
N MET A 188 -22.60 -13.16 -8.45
CA MET A 188 -21.61 -14.08 -7.88
C MET A 188 -21.33 -13.75 -6.41
N PRO A 189 -20.84 -14.71 -5.61
CA PRO A 189 -20.36 -14.45 -4.24
C PRO A 189 -19.28 -13.37 -4.21
N PHE A 190 -19.17 -12.66 -3.08
CA PHE A 190 -18.17 -11.59 -2.89
C PHE A 190 -16.74 -12.09 -3.11
N GLU A 191 -16.41 -13.25 -2.57
CA GLU A 191 -15.08 -13.85 -2.68
C GLU A 191 -14.71 -14.18 -4.14
N GLU A 192 -15.69 -14.63 -4.92
CA GLU A 192 -15.49 -14.85 -6.36
C GLU A 192 -15.31 -13.51 -7.10
N ALA A 193 -16.06 -12.48 -6.73
CA ALA A 193 -15.93 -11.15 -7.32
C ALA A 193 -14.56 -10.53 -6.99
N GLU A 194 -14.01 -10.79 -5.81
CA GLU A 194 -12.65 -10.39 -5.43
C GLU A 194 -11.59 -11.03 -6.33
N VAL A 195 -11.69 -12.35 -6.56
CA VAL A 195 -10.79 -13.07 -7.45
C VAL A 195 -10.95 -12.57 -8.90
N PHE A 196 -12.20 -12.41 -9.36
CA PHE A 196 -12.53 -11.97 -10.71
C PHE A 196 -12.00 -10.56 -11.00
N LYS A 197 -12.11 -9.64 -10.03
CA LYS A 197 -11.57 -8.27 -10.12
C LYS A 197 -10.05 -8.22 -10.25
N ARG A 198 -9.33 -9.10 -9.56
CA ARG A 198 -7.87 -9.10 -9.51
C ARG A 198 -7.21 -9.66 -10.76
N ASP A 199 -7.93 -10.42 -11.55
CA ASP A 199 -7.43 -11.02 -12.79
C ASP A 199 -7.39 -9.96 -13.91
N PRO A 200 -6.20 -9.59 -14.41
CA PRO A 200 -6.06 -8.59 -15.48
C PRO A 200 -6.80 -8.93 -16.78
N ASP A 201 -6.99 -10.21 -17.05
CA ASP A 201 -7.70 -10.67 -18.27
C ASP A 201 -9.16 -10.24 -18.24
N ASN A 202 -9.74 -10.05 -17.06
CA ASN A 202 -11.11 -9.60 -16.87
C ASN A 202 -11.28 -8.07 -16.91
N HIS A 203 -10.20 -7.31 -16.78
CA HIS A 203 -10.28 -5.85 -16.62
C HIS A 203 -11.05 -5.15 -17.73
N LYS A 204 -10.87 -5.60 -18.97
CA LYS A 204 -11.59 -5.03 -20.13
C LYS A 204 -13.11 -5.22 -20.03
N GLU A 205 -13.55 -6.37 -19.52
CA GLU A 205 -14.96 -6.70 -19.33
C GLU A 205 -15.58 -5.96 -18.14
N ILE A 206 -14.90 -5.96 -17.01
CA ILE A 206 -15.45 -5.40 -15.77
C ILE A 206 -15.34 -3.88 -15.69
N PHE A 207 -14.43 -3.25 -16.42
CA PHE A 207 -14.20 -1.80 -16.36
C PHE A 207 -15.47 -0.96 -16.61
N PRO A 208 -16.31 -1.24 -17.64
CA PRO A 208 -17.56 -0.50 -17.83
C PRO A 208 -18.53 -0.62 -16.63
N VAL A 209 -18.56 -1.77 -15.98
CA VAL A 209 -19.40 -2.03 -14.79
C VAL A 209 -18.88 -1.26 -13.58
N LEU A 210 -17.55 -1.18 -13.43
CA LEU A 210 -16.88 -0.49 -12.34
C LEU A 210 -16.79 1.03 -12.54
N LYS A 211 -16.95 1.53 -13.75
CA LYS A 211 -16.78 2.95 -14.06
C LYS A 211 -17.53 3.89 -13.13
N PRO A 212 -18.81 3.66 -12.75
CA PRO A 212 -19.50 4.55 -11.81
C PRO A 212 -18.85 4.64 -10.42
N VAL A 213 -18.33 3.53 -9.90
CA VAL A 213 -17.64 3.53 -8.59
C VAL A 213 -16.27 4.17 -8.70
N ILE A 214 -15.55 4.00 -9.83
CA ILE A 214 -14.29 4.70 -10.09
C ILE A 214 -14.54 6.22 -10.18
N GLU A 215 -15.60 6.65 -10.87
CA GLU A 215 -15.98 8.07 -10.96
C GLU A 215 -16.35 8.66 -9.59
N LYS A 216 -16.94 7.86 -8.68
CA LYS A 216 -17.18 8.27 -7.29
C LYS A 216 -15.86 8.48 -6.54
N VAL A 217 -14.92 7.54 -6.63
CA VAL A 217 -13.59 7.68 -6.02
C VAL A 217 -12.87 8.91 -6.58
N ALA A 218 -12.92 9.10 -7.89
CA ALA A 218 -12.33 10.28 -8.54
C ALA A 218 -12.97 11.61 -8.08
N ALA A 219 -14.27 11.62 -7.78
CA ALA A 219 -14.95 12.79 -7.21
C ALA A 219 -14.48 13.08 -5.79
N ILE A 220 -14.31 12.05 -4.96
CA ILE A 220 -13.76 12.16 -3.60
C ILE A 220 -12.34 12.73 -3.66
N ILE A 221 -11.47 12.16 -4.50
CA ILE A 221 -10.10 12.67 -4.69
C ILE A 221 -10.15 14.16 -5.08
N ASN A 222 -11.04 14.53 -6.03
CA ASN A 222 -11.16 15.90 -6.49
C ASN A 222 -11.58 16.87 -5.38
N GLU A 223 -12.46 16.47 -4.45
CA GLU A 223 -12.85 17.27 -3.30
C GLU A 223 -11.68 17.55 -2.36
N HIS A 224 -10.84 16.54 -2.11
CA HIS A 224 -9.70 16.67 -1.22
C HIS A 224 -8.52 17.46 -1.80
N ILE A 225 -8.34 17.45 -3.12
CA ILE A 225 -7.27 18.23 -3.78
C ILE A 225 -7.71 19.67 -4.09
N GLU A 226 -9.00 19.98 -3.98
CA GLU A 226 -9.51 21.33 -4.23
C GLU A 226 -8.89 22.35 -3.28
N GLY A 227 -8.36 23.45 -3.83
CA GLY A 227 -7.68 24.49 -3.05
C GLY A 227 -6.20 24.21 -2.76
N HIS A 228 -5.69 23.03 -3.13
CA HIS A 228 -4.28 22.68 -3.05
C HIS A 228 -3.60 22.79 -4.42
N GLN A 229 -2.30 23.11 -4.41
CA GLN A 229 -1.49 23.11 -5.64
C GLN A 229 -0.99 21.67 -5.87
N VAL A 230 -1.75 20.87 -6.63
CA VAL A 230 -1.40 19.50 -6.99
C VAL A 230 -1.01 19.46 -8.45
N GLU A 231 0.24 19.15 -8.75
CA GLU A 231 0.78 19.13 -10.11
C GLU A 231 0.55 17.78 -10.80
N GLU A 232 0.52 16.70 -9.99
CA GLU A 232 0.30 15.34 -10.45
C GLU A 232 -0.33 14.49 -9.34
N ILE A 233 -0.99 13.40 -9.74
CA ILE A 233 -1.54 12.39 -8.84
C ILE A 233 -0.85 11.06 -9.13
N SER A 234 -0.22 10.48 -8.12
CA SER A 234 0.34 9.13 -8.18
C SER A 234 -0.57 8.15 -7.44
N LEU A 235 -1.03 7.14 -8.15
CA LEU A 235 -1.91 6.11 -7.60
C LEU A 235 -1.08 4.91 -7.13
N VAL A 236 -1.34 4.48 -5.90
CA VAL A 236 -0.79 3.26 -5.28
C VAL A 236 -1.90 2.43 -4.65
N GLY A 237 -1.56 1.28 -4.10
CA GLY A 237 -2.52 0.35 -3.51
C GLY A 237 -3.07 -0.69 -4.50
N GLY A 238 -3.57 -1.79 -3.94
CA GLY A 238 -3.98 -2.96 -4.72
C GLY A 238 -5.13 -2.71 -5.70
N THR A 239 -6.06 -1.80 -5.37
CA THR A 239 -7.17 -1.44 -6.25
C THR A 239 -6.71 -0.68 -7.49
N CYS A 240 -5.58 0.03 -7.41
CA CYS A 240 -4.98 0.73 -8.54
C CYS A 240 -4.37 -0.22 -9.59
N CYS A 241 -4.26 -1.53 -9.31
CA CYS A 241 -3.90 -2.53 -10.33
C CYS A 241 -4.94 -2.63 -11.45
N LEU A 242 -6.17 -2.17 -11.22
CA LEU A 242 -7.20 -2.14 -12.27
C LEU A 242 -6.74 -1.27 -13.45
N THR A 243 -6.70 -1.88 -14.63
CA THR A 243 -6.25 -1.23 -15.87
C THR A 243 -7.19 -0.09 -16.27
N GLY A 244 -6.65 1.12 -16.47
CA GLY A 244 -7.38 2.29 -16.93
C GLY A 244 -8.03 3.14 -15.83
N ILE A 245 -7.86 2.77 -14.55
CA ILE A 245 -8.39 3.55 -13.42
C ILE A 245 -7.80 4.99 -13.42
N GLU A 246 -6.51 5.12 -13.74
CA GLU A 246 -5.78 6.39 -13.83
C GLU A 246 -6.44 7.36 -14.82
N GLY A 247 -6.83 6.87 -15.98
CA GLY A 247 -7.46 7.70 -17.00
C GLY A 247 -8.86 8.23 -16.60
N THR A 248 -9.59 7.51 -15.75
CA THR A 248 -10.88 7.98 -15.22
C THR A 248 -10.67 9.06 -14.16
N ILE A 249 -9.67 8.89 -13.28
CA ILE A 249 -9.32 9.88 -12.26
C ILE A 249 -8.78 11.16 -12.92
N GLU A 250 -7.84 11.05 -13.85
CA GLU A 250 -7.32 12.17 -14.62
C GLU A 250 -8.43 12.97 -15.31
N LYS A 251 -9.36 12.29 -15.99
CA LYS A 251 -10.49 12.93 -16.65
C LYS A 251 -11.38 13.71 -15.69
N LYS A 252 -11.56 13.22 -14.47
CA LYS A 252 -12.42 13.85 -13.46
C LYS A 252 -11.76 15.03 -12.76
N THR A 253 -10.47 14.87 -12.41
CA THR A 253 -9.71 15.89 -11.67
C THR A 253 -9.09 16.95 -12.59
N GLY A 254 -8.87 16.62 -13.85
CA GLY A 254 -8.10 17.45 -14.80
C GLY A 254 -6.60 17.50 -14.50
N ILE A 255 -6.12 16.68 -13.53
CA ILE A 255 -4.73 16.62 -13.13
C ILE A 255 -4.12 15.34 -13.70
N TYR A 256 -2.90 15.44 -14.24
CA TYR A 256 -2.17 14.28 -14.73
C TYR A 256 -2.09 13.20 -13.64
N THR A 257 -2.61 12.03 -14.00
CA THR A 257 -2.71 10.90 -13.07
C THR A 257 -1.99 9.70 -13.64
N HIS A 258 -1.12 9.13 -12.84
CA HIS A 258 -0.28 8.01 -13.24
C HIS A 258 -0.14 6.98 -12.11
N LYS A 259 0.40 5.81 -12.42
CA LYS A 259 0.68 4.74 -11.45
C LYS A 259 1.92 3.97 -11.86
N PRO A 260 2.67 3.39 -10.90
CA PRO A 260 3.75 2.45 -11.15
C PRO A 260 3.22 1.17 -11.83
N ARG A 261 4.16 0.35 -12.32
CA ARG A 261 3.87 -0.94 -12.96
C ARG A 261 2.98 -1.86 -12.12
N ASN A 262 3.31 -2.02 -10.83
CA ASN A 262 2.47 -2.73 -9.87
C ASN A 262 2.30 -1.87 -8.60
N PRO A 263 1.24 -1.07 -8.54
CA PRO A 263 1.02 -0.13 -7.44
C PRO A 263 0.75 -0.83 -6.08
N MET A 264 0.43 -2.12 -6.06
CA MET A 264 0.16 -2.88 -4.85
C MET A 264 1.36 -2.97 -3.90
N PHE A 265 2.59 -2.97 -4.45
CA PHE A 265 3.80 -3.20 -3.65
C PHE A 265 4.57 -1.92 -3.31
N VAL A 266 4.09 -0.76 -3.73
CA VAL A 266 4.77 0.52 -3.45
C VAL A 266 4.73 0.85 -1.97
N THR A 267 3.56 0.83 -1.36
CA THR A 267 3.38 1.11 0.08
C THR A 267 4.19 0.14 0.96
N PRO A 268 4.13 -1.20 0.79
CA PRO A 268 4.94 -2.13 1.56
C PRO A 268 6.46 -1.89 1.45
N LEU A 269 6.94 -1.56 0.24
CA LEU A 269 8.34 -1.22 0.02
C LEU A 269 8.73 0.10 0.70
N GLY A 270 7.86 1.09 0.64
CA GLY A 270 8.06 2.35 1.34
C GLY A 270 8.09 2.19 2.85
N ILE A 271 7.23 1.32 3.40
CA ILE A 271 7.28 0.94 4.82
C ILE A 271 8.66 0.33 5.16
N ALA A 272 9.15 -0.61 4.35
CA ALA A 272 10.45 -1.24 4.56
C ALA A 272 11.60 -0.21 4.48
N LEU A 273 11.56 0.72 3.52
CA LEU A 273 12.52 1.83 3.40
C LEU A 273 12.53 2.75 4.63
N SER A 274 11.39 2.87 5.33
CA SER A 274 11.27 3.68 6.54
C SER A 274 11.77 2.99 7.80
N CYS A 275 12.02 1.67 7.76
CA CYS A 275 12.48 0.88 8.89
C CYS A 275 13.81 1.41 9.43
N ARG A 276 14.00 1.34 10.75
CA ARG A 276 15.21 1.76 11.46
C ARG A 276 15.76 0.56 12.27
N GLN A 277 17.00 0.65 12.71
CA GLN A 277 17.62 -0.35 13.59
C GLN A 277 17.53 0.08 15.06
N GLU A 278 16.41 0.70 15.43
CA GLU A 278 16.11 1.18 16.78
C GLU A 278 14.61 1.07 17.05
N GLU A 279 14.24 1.00 18.31
CA GLU A 279 12.84 0.90 18.71
C GLU A 279 12.12 2.23 18.51
N TYR A 280 10.88 2.15 18.02
CA TYR A 280 9.98 3.29 17.90
C TYR A 280 9.53 3.75 19.29
N GLU A 281 9.99 4.91 19.71
CA GLU A 281 9.49 5.62 20.87
C GLU A 281 8.27 6.43 20.44
N GLY A 282 7.07 5.87 20.62
CA GLY A 282 5.81 6.49 20.25
C GLY A 282 5.74 7.95 20.70
N LYS A 283 5.29 8.85 19.84
CA LYS A 283 4.93 10.22 20.25
C LYS A 283 3.62 10.13 21.02
N TRP A 284 3.71 10.12 22.35
CA TRP A 284 2.57 10.29 23.26
C TRP A 284 2.18 11.76 23.41
#